data_5146ea63897a6df74e50a39144f97873
#
_entry.id   5146ea63897a6df74e50a39144f97873
#
_cell.length_a   1.000
_cell.length_b   1.000
_cell.length_c   1.000
_cell.angle_alpha   90.00
_cell.angle_beta   90.00
_cell.angle_gamma   90.00
#
_symmetry.space_group_name_H-M   'P 1'
#
loop_
_entity.id
_entity.type
_entity.pdbx_description
1 polymer ?
#
loop_
_entity_poly.entity_id
_entity_poly.type
_entity_poly.pdbx_seq_one_letter_code
_entity_poly.pdbx_strand_id
1 'polypeptide(L)'
;MTIKKFPHHPESIPDEMLLGECFVVCDPEKVPLIAIPSGTIITASSVDPDTWRYHTVALETYTRNAHISGVGRVLTIDDPYVGVDLDKCLYPEIGEIEPRALRIIEELDSYSEISPSGCGIKIWVKVPGFTRSYKKAQVEIYSRGRYFTVTGTPLPATRSTVEYREAELNSIIDREFSKVERNNSCGSRSGKLRSSFNLEDLLDRAGIEKRLRDDTTAETKYEIVCPWIAEHTVSPESGTRIGKYEDGGFWFKCEHSHCASRTWADFKFWLKSMVYRGRPPRSKGRRR
;
A
#
# COMPACT_ATOMS: atom_id res chain seq x y z
N MET A 1 -12.50 -20.13 26.10
CA MET A 1 -11.18 -20.18 25.47
C MET A 1 -10.53 -18.81 25.63
N THR A 2 -9.34 -18.75 26.20
CA THR A 2 -8.60 -17.49 26.34
C THR A 2 -7.96 -17.17 24.99
N ILE A 3 -8.30 -16.04 24.39
CA ILE A 3 -7.73 -15.58 23.13
C ILE A 3 -6.28 -15.15 23.37
N LYS A 4 -5.37 -15.56 22.49
CA LYS A 4 -3.96 -15.16 22.56
C LYS A 4 -3.83 -13.68 22.19
N LYS A 5 -3.40 -12.86 23.15
CA LYS A 5 -3.03 -11.47 22.88
C LYS A 5 -1.65 -11.41 22.24
N PHE A 6 -1.53 -10.55 21.23
CA PHE A 6 -0.23 -10.18 20.65
C PHE A 6 0.46 -9.18 21.57
N PRO A 7 1.79 -9.18 21.66
CA PRO A 7 2.47 -8.15 22.43
C PRO A 7 2.15 -6.75 21.90
N HIS A 8 2.06 -5.78 22.80
CA HIS A 8 1.98 -4.37 22.45
C HIS A 8 2.63 -3.54 23.55
N HIS A 9 3.83 -3.03 23.28
CA HIS A 9 4.69 -2.27 24.18
C HIS A 9 4.86 -0.84 23.65
N PRO A 10 3.87 0.06 23.88
CA PRO A 10 3.89 1.39 23.29
C PRO A 10 5.12 2.21 23.68
N GLU A 11 5.71 1.95 24.88
CA GLU A 11 6.94 2.58 25.35
C GLU A 11 8.18 2.29 24.49
N SER A 12 8.12 1.28 23.64
CA SER A 12 9.21 0.87 22.73
C SER A 12 8.95 1.25 21.28
N ILE A 13 7.79 1.83 20.99
CA ILE A 13 7.43 2.31 19.65
C ILE A 13 7.89 3.76 19.52
N PRO A 14 8.52 4.18 18.40
CA PRO A 14 8.85 5.58 18.19
C PRO A 14 7.63 6.48 18.36
N ASP A 15 7.74 7.54 19.17
CA ASP A 15 6.63 8.45 19.49
C ASP A 15 5.93 8.99 18.25
N GLU A 16 6.70 9.31 17.21
CA GLU A 16 6.17 9.80 15.93
C GLU A 16 5.22 8.81 15.23
N MET A 17 5.40 7.51 15.45
CA MET A 17 4.52 6.48 14.93
C MET A 17 3.21 6.35 15.70
N LEU A 18 3.13 6.90 16.91
CA LEU A 18 1.91 6.88 17.73
C LEU A 18 0.97 8.05 17.43
N LEU A 19 1.40 8.98 16.58
CA LEU A 19 0.62 10.15 16.20
C LEU A 19 -0.42 9.83 15.12
N GLY A 20 -1.47 10.66 15.09
CA GLY A 20 -2.51 10.61 14.07
C GLY A 20 -3.68 9.66 14.40
N GLU A 21 -4.77 9.84 13.67
CA GLU A 21 -5.96 8.99 13.74
C GLU A 21 -5.88 7.90 12.67
N CYS A 22 -4.98 6.93 12.88
CA CYS A 22 -4.65 5.88 11.93
C CYS A 22 -4.48 4.50 12.56
N PHE A 23 -5.13 4.27 13.70
CA PHE A 23 -5.03 3.01 14.43
C PHE A 23 -6.32 2.21 14.38
N VAL A 24 -6.14 0.89 14.36
CA VAL A 24 -7.18 -0.12 14.49
C VAL A 24 -6.74 -1.14 15.54
N VAL A 25 -7.67 -1.91 16.06
CA VAL A 25 -7.37 -3.13 16.79
C VAL A 25 -7.65 -4.34 15.90
N CYS A 26 -7.25 -5.53 16.31
CA CYS A 26 -7.54 -6.73 15.53
C CYS A 26 -7.88 -7.93 16.43
N ASP A 27 -8.58 -8.88 15.84
CA ASP A 27 -8.83 -10.21 16.40
C ASP A 27 -7.62 -11.16 16.19
N PRO A 28 -7.71 -12.43 16.64
CA PRO A 28 -6.66 -13.43 16.42
C PRO A 28 -6.34 -13.71 14.94
N GLU A 29 -7.33 -13.60 14.07
CA GLU A 29 -7.24 -13.80 12.62
C GLU A 29 -6.70 -12.56 11.90
N LYS A 30 -6.39 -11.50 12.66
CA LYS A 30 -5.93 -10.19 12.16
C LYS A 30 -6.97 -9.47 11.30
N VAL A 31 -8.26 -9.68 11.57
CA VAL A 31 -9.32 -8.84 10.99
C VAL A 31 -9.29 -7.48 11.69
N PRO A 32 -9.21 -6.35 10.96
CA PRO A 32 -9.19 -5.03 11.59
C PRO A 32 -10.54 -4.67 12.19
N LEU A 33 -10.54 -4.15 13.40
CA LEU A 33 -11.70 -3.81 14.22
C LEU A 33 -11.50 -2.43 14.87
N ILE A 34 -12.61 -1.80 15.27
CA ILE A 34 -12.61 -0.60 16.13
C ILE A 34 -13.69 -0.65 17.18
N ALA A 35 -13.53 0.07 18.28
CA ALA A 35 -14.60 0.42 19.18
C ALA A 35 -15.28 1.71 18.72
N ILE A 36 -16.62 1.70 18.63
CA ILE A 36 -17.42 2.91 18.46
C ILE A 36 -17.81 3.49 19.83
N PRO A 37 -18.32 4.74 19.92
CA PRO A 37 -18.60 5.42 21.20
C PRO A 37 -19.51 4.65 22.17
N SER A 38 -20.38 3.78 21.65
CA SER A 38 -21.22 2.89 22.49
C SER A 38 -20.45 1.77 23.17
N GLY A 39 -19.15 1.59 22.86
CA GLY A 39 -18.34 0.45 23.30
C GLY A 39 -18.46 -0.80 22.43
N THR A 40 -19.33 -0.78 21.41
CA THR A 40 -19.50 -1.89 20.48
C THR A 40 -18.26 -2.02 19.57
N ILE A 41 -17.81 -3.24 19.37
CA ILE A 41 -16.72 -3.55 18.43
C ILE A 41 -17.30 -3.85 17.05
N ILE A 42 -16.80 -3.16 16.03
CA ILE A 42 -17.21 -3.35 14.63
C ILE A 42 -15.98 -3.54 13.74
N THR A 43 -16.19 -4.08 12.54
CA THR A 43 -15.12 -4.23 11.55
C THR A 43 -14.65 -2.87 11.07
N ALA A 44 -13.34 -2.73 10.96
CA ALA A 44 -12.67 -1.55 10.38
C ALA A 44 -12.18 -1.86 8.96
N SER A 45 -11.84 -0.81 8.24
CA SER A 45 -11.26 -0.89 6.88
C SER A 45 -9.91 -0.18 6.85
N SER A 46 -8.91 -0.78 6.23
CA SER A 46 -7.60 -0.13 6.02
C SER A 46 -7.60 0.94 4.92
N VAL A 47 -8.75 1.24 4.33
CA VAL A 47 -8.92 2.25 3.27
C VAL A 47 -10.03 3.26 3.59
N ASP A 48 -10.67 3.17 4.74
CA ASP A 48 -11.74 4.04 5.19
C ASP A 48 -11.34 4.74 6.50
N PRO A 49 -10.92 6.03 6.43
CA PRO A 49 -10.47 6.79 7.60
C PRO A 49 -11.51 6.91 8.73
N ASP A 50 -12.80 6.88 8.43
CA ASP A 50 -13.87 6.96 9.43
C ASP A 50 -13.84 5.76 10.40
N THR A 51 -13.17 4.68 9.99
CA THR A 51 -12.98 3.46 10.77
C THR A 51 -11.64 3.41 11.50
N TRP A 52 -10.90 4.53 11.62
CA TRP A 52 -9.65 4.56 12.36
C TRP A 52 -9.79 5.37 13.65
N ARG A 53 -8.84 5.21 14.56
CA ARG A 53 -8.84 5.88 15.86
C ARG A 53 -7.43 6.36 16.21
N TYR A 54 -7.33 7.23 17.21
CA TYR A 54 -6.05 7.55 17.84
C TYR A 54 -5.50 6.32 18.56
N HIS A 55 -4.18 6.25 18.68
CA HIS A 55 -3.49 5.17 19.38
C HIS A 55 -4.04 4.95 20.80
N THR A 56 -4.32 6.02 21.55
CA THR A 56 -4.84 5.96 22.91
C THR A 56 -6.18 5.20 22.98
N VAL A 57 -7.07 5.42 22.02
CA VAL A 57 -8.37 4.73 21.94
C VAL A 57 -8.19 3.25 21.55
N ALA A 58 -7.29 2.98 20.62
CA ALA A 58 -6.96 1.61 20.23
C ALA A 58 -6.34 0.83 21.38
N LEU A 59 -5.42 1.45 22.15
CA LEU A 59 -4.78 0.86 23.32
C LEU A 59 -5.81 0.57 24.44
N GLU A 60 -6.72 1.51 24.70
CA GLU A 60 -7.80 1.29 25.67
C GLU A 60 -8.70 0.13 25.23
N THR A 61 -9.08 0.08 23.96
CA THR A 61 -9.88 -1.00 23.37
C THR A 61 -9.17 -2.35 23.51
N TYR A 62 -7.90 -2.42 23.17
CA TYR A 62 -7.06 -3.61 23.31
C TYR A 62 -6.97 -4.07 24.77
N THR A 63 -6.80 -3.14 25.72
CA THR A 63 -6.61 -3.48 27.13
C THR A 63 -7.89 -4.01 27.75
N ARG A 64 -9.05 -3.39 27.44
CA ARG A 64 -10.34 -3.70 28.08
C ARG A 64 -11.08 -4.88 27.46
N ASN A 65 -10.74 -5.29 26.23
CA ASN A 65 -11.51 -6.32 25.53
C ASN A 65 -10.70 -7.61 25.38
N ALA A 66 -11.22 -8.69 25.97
CA ALA A 66 -10.59 -10.01 25.89
C ALA A 66 -10.60 -10.63 24.48
N HIS A 67 -11.47 -10.14 23.58
CA HIS A 67 -11.59 -10.62 22.20
C HIS A 67 -10.65 -9.89 21.21
N ILE A 68 -9.99 -8.84 21.65
CA ILE A 68 -9.02 -8.11 20.84
C ILE A 68 -7.63 -8.69 21.06
N SER A 69 -6.96 -9.06 19.99
CA SER A 69 -5.63 -9.68 20.03
C SER A 69 -4.49 -8.68 19.88
N GLY A 70 -4.65 -7.59 19.13
CA GLY A 70 -3.57 -6.67 18.90
C GLY A 70 -4.00 -5.26 18.50
N VAL A 71 -3.01 -4.38 18.43
CA VAL A 71 -3.11 -3.01 17.91
C VAL A 71 -2.39 -2.94 16.57
N GLY A 72 -2.92 -2.19 15.64
CA GLY A 72 -2.31 -1.98 14.34
C GLY A 72 -2.36 -0.52 13.90
N ARG A 73 -1.34 -0.11 13.15
CA ARG A 73 -1.28 1.17 12.47
C ARG A 73 -1.65 1.00 11.00
N VAL A 74 -2.59 1.78 10.51
CA VAL A 74 -2.93 1.85 9.09
C VAL A 74 -1.87 2.66 8.36
N LEU A 75 -1.42 2.14 7.23
CA LEU A 75 -0.54 2.85 6.31
C LEU A 75 -1.38 3.73 5.38
N THR A 76 -1.13 5.02 5.39
CA THR A 76 -1.90 6.01 4.65
C THR A 76 -1.01 6.74 3.63
N ILE A 77 -1.62 7.35 2.63
CA ILE A 77 -0.87 8.13 1.63
C ILE A 77 -0.33 9.44 2.20
N ASP A 78 -0.95 9.92 3.28
CA ASP A 78 -0.57 11.17 3.93
C ASP A 78 0.61 10.98 4.90
N ASP A 79 0.92 9.74 5.24
CA ASP A 79 2.06 9.36 6.05
C ASP A 79 3.33 9.21 5.19
N PRO A 80 4.50 9.52 5.75
CA PRO A 80 5.76 9.20 5.08
C PRO A 80 6.14 7.71 5.18
N TYR A 81 5.38 6.91 5.94
CA TYR A 81 5.79 5.56 6.33
C TYR A 81 5.56 4.53 5.23
N VAL A 82 6.55 3.69 5.06
CA VAL A 82 6.49 2.45 4.30
C VAL A 82 6.80 1.30 5.24
N GLY A 83 5.93 0.31 5.26
CA GLY A 83 6.13 -0.92 6.03
C GLY A 83 6.70 -2.02 5.15
N VAL A 84 7.74 -2.69 5.63
CA VAL A 84 8.33 -3.89 5.03
C VAL A 84 8.03 -5.06 5.96
N ASP A 85 7.34 -6.07 5.46
CA ASP A 85 6.98 -7.28 6.21
C ASP A 85 7.83 -8.47 5.72
N LEU A 86 8.61 -9.04 6.62
CA LEU A 86 9.46 -10.19 6.37
C LEU A 86 8.85 -11.39 7.10
N ASP A 87 8.17 -12.24 6.35
CA ASP A 87 7.48 -13.41 6.90
C ASP A 87 8.44 -14.59 7.12
N LYS A 88 8.24 -15.31 8.24
CA LYS A 88 8.91 -16.60 8.55
C LYS A 88 10.44 -16.53 8.40
N CYS A 89 11.05 -15.45 8.81
CA CYS A 89 12.46 -15.15 8.66
C CYS A 89 13.23 -15.21 10.00
N LEU A 90 12.53 -15.29 11.13
CA LEU A 90 13.13 -15.40 12.47
C LEU A 90 12.87 -16.80 13.03
N TYR A 91 13.91 -17.43 13.51
CA TYR A 91 13.90 -18.75 14.14
C TYR A 91 14.10 -18.59 15.66
N PRO A 92 13.01 -18.43 16.44
CA PRO A 92 13.11 -18.07 17.86
C PRO A 92 13.87 -19.10 18.71
N GLU A 93 13.83 -20.37 18.30
CA GLU A 93 14.43 -21.48 19.05
C GLU A 93 15.97 -21.40 19.07
N ILE A 94 16.56 -20.79 18.06
CA ILE A 94 18.02 -20.64 17.91
C ILE A 94 18.48 -19.20 17.86
N GLY A 95 17.52 -18.24 17.82
CA GLY A 95 17.78 -16.81 17.76
C GLY A 95 18.37 -16.33 16.44
N GLU A 96 18.23 -17.12 15.37
CA GLU A 96 18.78 -16.79 14.06
C GLU A 96 17.76 -16.11 13.15
N ILE A 97 18.26 -15.25 12.27
CA ILE A 97 17.49 -14.60 11.21
C ILE A 97 17.95 -15.14 9.86
N GLU A 98 17.00 -15.42 8.98
CA GLU A 98 17.27 -15.88 7.63
C GLU A 98 18.20 -14.88 6.90
N PRO A 99 19.29 -15.33 6.25
CA PRO A 99 20.34 -14.44 5.71
C PRO A 99 19.84 -13.38 4.72
N ARG A 100 18.79 -13.66 3.95
CA ARG A 100 18.16 -12.68 3.04
C ARG A 100 17.44 -11.58 3.84
N ALA A 101 16.73 -11.97 4.89
CA ALA A 101 16.05 -11.03 5.76
C ALA A 101 17.04 -10.15 6.52
N LEU A 102 18.11 -10.74 7.04
CA LEU A 102 19.17 -10.02 7.74
C LEU A 102 19.79 -8.92 6.85
N ARG A 103 20.10 -9.22 5.59
CA ARG A 103 20.59 -8.21 4.63
C ARG A 103 19.60 -7.05 4.42
N ILE A 104 18.30 -7.32 4.36
CA ILE A 104 17.28 -6.28 4.21
C ILE A 104 17.21 -5.41 5.47
N ILE A 105 17.30 -6.02 6.65
CA ILE A 105 17.28 -5.32 7.94
C ILE A 105 18.50 -4.39 8.06
N GLU A 106 19.68 -4.90 7.75
CA GLU A 106 20.95 -4.16 7.80
C GLU A 106 20.96 -3.00 6.78
N GLU A 107 20.46 -3.23 5.56
CA GLU A 107 20.41 -2.23 4.50
C GLU A 107 19.42 -1.11 4.83
N LEU A 108 18.25 -1.43 5.39
CA LEU A 108 17.27 -0.43 5.79
C LEU A 108 17.67 0.29 7.08
N ASP A 109 18.40 -0.33 7.97
CA ASP A 109 18.91 0.25 9.24
C ASP A 109 17.91 1.27 9.85
N SER A 110 16.71 0.80 10.19
CA SER A 110 15.58 1.59 10.68
C SER A 110 14.83 0.83 11.77
N TYR A 111 13.86 1.46 12.42
CA TYR A 111 13.04 0.82 13.44
C TYR A 111 12.45 -0.49 12.92
N SER A 112 12.76 -1.56 13.62
CA SER A 112 12.30 -2.91 13.29
C SER A 112 11.76 -3.61 14.52
N GLU A 113 10.69 -4.36 14.35
CA GLU A 113 10.03 -5.09 15.44
C GLU A 113 9.71 -6.53 15.06
N ILE A 114 9.65 -7.40 16.06
CA ILE A 114 9.23 -8.79 15.90
C ILE A 114 7.71 -8.81 15.70
N SER A 115 7.25 -9.52 14.68
CA SER A 115 5.83 -9.65 14.38
C SER A 115 5.07 -10.45 15.45
N PRO A 116 3.72 -10.35 15.52
CA PRO A 116 2.92 -11.06 16.51
C PRO A 116 3.07 -12.58 16.53
N SER A 117 3.52 -13.17 15.41
CA SER A 117 3.78 -14.62 15.33
C SER A 117 5.06 -15.05 16.05
N GLY A 118 5.97 -14.10 16.28
CA GLY A 118 7.32 -14.38 16.77
C GLY A 118 8.31 -14.87 15.70
N CYS A 119 7.85 -15.12 14.47
CA CYS A 119 8.66 -15.71 13.39
C CYS A 119 8.89 -14.76 12.21
N GLY A 120 8.35 -13.54 12.24
CA GLY A 120 8.51 -12.53 11.21
C GLY A 120 9.02 -11.22 11.79
N ILE A 121 9.44 -10.32 10.92
CA ILE A 121 9.98 -9.00 11.29
C ILE A 121 9.28 -7.94 10.46
N LYS A 122 8.92 -6.83 11.11
CA LYS A 122 8.36 -5.65 10.46
C LYS A 122 9.35 -4.50 10.57
N ILE A 123 9.66 -3.89 9.44
CA ILE A 123 10.56 -2.75 9.36
C ILE A 123 9.76 -1.54 8.91
N TRP A 124 9.98 -0.41 9.55
CA TRP A 124 9.36 0.86 9.22
C TRP A 124 10.40 1.82 8.68
N VAL A 125 10.15 2.42 7.53
CA VAL A 125 11.00 3.43 6.93
C VAL A 125 10.17 4.63 6.47
N LYS A 126 10.80 5.79 6.31
CA LYS A 126 10.19 7.00 5.74
C LYS A 126 10.60 7.14 4.29
N VAL A 127 9.58 7.15 3.40
CA VAL A 127 9.75 7.46 1.97
C VAL A 127 8.55 8.29 1.52
N PRO A 128 8.58 9.62 1.72
CA PRO A 128 7.47 10.49 1.35
C PRO A 128 7.10 10.34 -0.13
N GLY A 129 5.80 10.22 -0.40
CA GLY A 129 5.29 10.08 -1.76
C GLY A 129 5.42 8.68 -2.36
N PHE A 130 5.87 7.69 -1.60
CA PHE A 130 5.90 6.30 -2.06
C PHE A 130 4.47 5.72 -2.13
N THR A 131 4.06 5.26 -3.31
CA THR A 131 2.67 4.81 -3.54
C THR A 131 2.56 3.37 -4.04
N ARG A 132 3.70 2.69 -4.17
CA ARG A 132 3.76 1.34 -4.72
C ARG A 132 3.59 0.29 -3.61
N SER A 133 3.17 -0.90 -4.02
CA SER A 133 3.11 -2.08 -3.14
C SER A 133 3.75 -3.26 -3.84
N TYR A 134 4.48 -4.05 -3.11
CA TYR A 134 5.19 -5.22 -3.61
C TYR A 134 4.91 -6.42 -2.73
N LYS A 135 4.72 -7.57 -3.35
CA LYS A 135 4.57 -8.85 -2.66
C LYS A 135 5.21 -9.96 -3.46
N LYS A 136 6.18 -10.62 -2.87
CA LYS A 136 6.85 -11.78 -3.46
C LYS A 136 7.42 -12.68 -2.37
N ALA A 137 6.98 -13.94 -2.38
CA ALA A 137 7.36 -14.92 -1.36
C ALA A 137 7.15 -14.37 0.07
N GLN A 138 8.21 -14.21 0.83
CA GLN A 138 8.20 -13.81 2.24
C GLN A 138 8.50 -12.32 2.45
N VAL A 139 8.55 -11.51 1.37
CA VAL A 139 8.81 -10.07 1.45
C VAL A 139 7.63 -9.31 0.90
N GLU A 140 7.04 -8.46 1.72
CA GLU A 140 5.95 -7.57 1.34
C GLU A 140 6.32 -6.13 1.70
N ILE A 141 5.99 -5.17 0.82
CA ILE A 141 6.24 -3.73 1.00
C ILE A 141 4.95 -2.99 0.73
N TYR A 142 4.52 -2.16 1.68
CA TYR A 142 3.30 -1.39 1.58
C TYR A 142 3.47 0.01 2.13
N SER A 143 2.80 0.98 1.50
CA SER A 143 2.68 2.36 1.99
C SER A 143 1.23 2.80 2.20
N ARG A 144 0.27 1.99 1.76
CA ARG A 144 -1.16 2.31 1.88
C ARG A 144 -2.06 1.09 1.71
N GLY A 145 -3.32 1.23 2.13
CA GLY A 145 -4.37 0.22 1.91
C GLY A 145 -4.15 -1.06 2.71
N ARG A 146 -3.30 -0.98 3.72
CA ARG A 146 -2.99 -2.05 4.67
C ARG A 146 -2.83 -1.46 6.05
N TYR A 147 -3.05 -2.26 7.07
CA TYR A 147 -2.55 -1.97 8.40
C TYR A 147 -1.48 -3.00 8.78
N PHE A 148 -0.52 -2.57 9.57
CA PHE A 148 0.46 -3.44 10.20
C PHE A 148 0.15 -3.50 11.69
N THR A 149 0.12 -4.71 12.25
CA THR A 149 0.15 -4.85 13.70
C THR A 149 1.44 -4.23 14.22
N VAL A 150 1.34 -3.46 15.28
CA VAL A 150 2.48 -2.81 15.94
C VAL A 150 2.66 -3.45 17.30
N THR A 151 3.78 -4.16 17.47
CA THR A 151 4.02 -4.94 18.70
C THR A 151 4.82 -4.16 19.74
N GLY A 152 5.65 -3.21 19.31
CA GLY A 152 6.62 -2.57 20.19
C GLY A 152 7.62 -3.56 20.79
N THR A 153 7.83 -4.72 20.15
CA THR A 153 8.87 -5.66 20.51
C THR A 153 10.07 -5.43 19.58
N PRO A 154 10.98 -4.50 19.93
CA PRO A 154 12.04 -4.10 19.01
C PRO A 154 12.97 -5.26 18.71
N LEU A 155 13.41 -5.34 17.46
CA LEU A 155 14.45 -6.27 17.09
C LEU A 155 15.79 -5.78 17.66
N PRO A 156 16.53 -6.61 18.41
CA PRO A 156 17.83 -6.22 18.97
C PRO A 156 18.79 -5.73 17.88
N ALA A 157 19.61 -4.73 18.23
CA ALA A 157 20.61 -4.11 17.36
C ALA A 157 20.06 -3.34 16.15
N THR A 158 18.76 -3.02 16.12
CA THR A 158 18.18 -2.08 15.17
C THR A 158 17.92 -0.71 15.81
N ARG A 159 17.60 0.29 14.99
CA ARG A 159 17.36 1.66 15.49
C ARG A 159 16.05 1.74 16.26
N SER A 160 16.03 2.67 17.22
CA SER A 160 14.81 3.05 17.94
C SER A 160 13.99 4.12 17.22
N THR A 161 14.43 4.60 16.05
CA THR A 161 13.81 5.65 15.24
C THR A 161 13.51 5.17 13.84
N VAL A 162 12.49 5.75 13.20
CA VAL A 162 12.17 5.45 11.80
C VAL A 162 12.98 6.38 10.90
N GLU A 163 13.77 5.80 10.02
CA GLU A 163 14.73 6.50 9.19
C GLU A 163 14.23 6.75 7.76
N TYR A 164 14.76 7.80 7.11
CA TYR A 164 14.55 8.02 5.68
C TYR A 164 15.44 7.06 4.88
N ARG A 165 14.84 6.17 4.06
CA ARG A 165 15.54 5.07 3.36
C ARG A 165 15.02 4.86 1.94
N GLU A 166 14.88 5.94 1.17
CA GLU A 166 14.35 5.86 -0.20
C GLU A 166 15.29 5.11 -1.14
N ALA A 167 16.58 5.41 -1.09
CA ALA A 167 17.57 4.78 -1.96
C ALA A 167 17.72 3.29 -1.63
N GLU A 168 17.81 2.96 -0.35
CA GLU A 168 17.94 1.59 0.14
C GLU A 168 16.69 0.78 -0.18
N LEU A 169 15.50 1.34 0.03
CA LEU A 169 14.24 0.68 -0.31
C LEU A 169 14.13 0.40 -1.81
N ASN A 170 14.54 1.34 -2.66
CA ASN A 170 14.55 1.12 -4.11
C ASN A 170 15.55 0.04 -4.51
N SER A 171 16.75 0.02 -3.92
CA SER A 171 17.75 -1.05 -4.12
C SER A 171 17.19 -2.43 -3.78
N ILE A 172 16.48 -2.55 -2.65
CA ILE A 172 15.82 -3.78 -2.24
C ILE A 172 14.72 -4.17 -3.22
N ILE A 173 13.89 -3.22 -3.66
CA ILE A 173 12.84 -3.47 -4.64
C ILE A 173 13.42 -4.01 -5.94
N ASP A 174 14.48 -3.41 -6.44
CA ASP A 174 15.13 -3.85 -7.67
C ASP A 174 15.71 -5.26 -7.52
N ARG A 175 16.35 -5.56 -6.42
CA ARG A 175 16.93 -6.87 -6.14
C ARG A 175 15.87 -7.95 -5.92
N GLU A 176 14.86 -7.68 -5.11
CA GLU A 176 13.91 -8.68 -4.65
C GLU A 176 12.73 -8.91 -5.61
N PHE A 177 12.32 -7.87 -6.34
CA PHE A 177 11.12 -7.90 -7.17
C PHE A 177 11.36 -7.77 -8.66
N SER A 178 12.60 -7.43 -9.13
CA SER A 178 12.93 -7.48 -10.54
C SER A 178 12.73 -8.89 -11.08
N LYS A 179 12.13 -9.00 -12.25
CA LYS A 179 12.11 -10.25 -13.01
C LYS A 179 13.57 -10.52 -13.44
N VAL A 180 14.17 -11.55 -12.91
CA VAL A 180 15.40 -12.09 -13.49
C VAL A 180 15.06 -12.52 -14.91
N GLU A 181 15.48 -11.76 -15.90
CA GLU A 181 15.58 -12.25 -17.27
C GLU A 181 16.62 -13.37 -17.25
N ARG A 182 16.12 -14.61 -17.15
CA ARG A 182 16.97 -15.76 -17.44
C ARG A 182 17.34 -15.67 -18.91
N ASN A 183 18.55 -15.24 -19.20
CA ASN A 183 19.17 -15.41 -20.50
C ASN A 183 19.28 -16.90 -20.80
N ASN A 184 18.22 -17.48 -21.33
CA ASN A 184 18.27 -18.71 -22.07
C ASN A 184 18.30 -18.32 -23.55
N SER A 185 19.52 -18.16 -24.06
CA SER A 185 19.79 -18.30 -25.47
C SER A 185 19.55 -19.77 -25.84
N CYS A 186 18.39 -20.06 -26.39
CA CYS A 186 18.16 -21.05 -27.46
C CYS A 186 16.63 -21.18 -27.76
N GLY A 187 16.27 -20.97 -29.03
CA GLY A 187 15.16 -21.71 -29.68
C GLY A 187 13.75 -21.21 -29.46
N SER A 188 13.30 -20.32 -30.33
CA SER A 188 12.04 -20.40 -31.09
C SER A 188 10.76 -20.87 -30.41
N ARG A 189 9.76 -20.00 -30.52
CA ARG A 189 8.29 -20.17 -30.60
C ARG A 189 7.45 -19.83 -29.38
N SER A 190 6.47 -19.02 -29.73
CA SER A 190 5.16 -18.86 -29.09
C SER A 190 4.98 -17.58 -28.28
N GLY A 191 4.17 -16.70 -28.85
CA GLY A 191 3.75 -15.42 -28.33
C GLY A 191 3.13 -15.51 -26.94
N LYS A 192 3.76 -14.87 -25.98
CA LYS A 192 3.08 -14.43 -24.76
C LYS A 192 2.57 -13.02 -25.00
N LEU A 193 1.26 -12.90 -25.02
CA LEU A 193 0.60 -11.60 -24.89
C LEU A 193 1.17 -10.91 -23.66
N ARG A 194 2.05 -9.93 -23.87
CA ARG A 194 2.23 -8.85 -22.92
C ARG A 194 0.89 -8.13 -22.90
N SER A 195 0.16 -8.15 -21.79
CA SER A 195 -0.93 -7.22 -21.60
C SER A 195 -0.28 -5.84 -21.45
N SER A 196 0.01 -5.23 -22.58
CA SER A 196 0.36 -3.82 -22.62
C SER A 196 -0.86 -3.07 -22.11
N PHE A 197 -0.71 -2.35 -21.01
CA PHE A 197 -1.70 -1.39 -20.57
C PHE A 197 -1.91 -0.42 -21.73
N ASN A 198 -3.05 -0.54 -22.40
CA ASN A 198 -3.44 0.35 -23.47
C ASN A 198 -4.36 1.43 -22.87
N LEU A 199 -3.84 2.65 -22.78
CA LEU A 199 -4.57 3.78 -22.24
C LEU A 199 -5.84 4.07 -23.08
N GLU A 200 -5.74 3.98 -24.39
CA GLU A 200 -6.85 4.23 -25.31
C GLU A 200 -7.98 3.24 -25.10
N ASP A 201 -7.67 1.95 -25.05
CA ASP A 201 -8.64 0.88 -24.79
C ASP A 201 -9.38 1.09 -23.47
N LEU A 202 -8.67 1.55 -22.43
CA LEU A 202 -9.28 1.83 -21.13
C LEU A 202 -10.17 3.06 -21.16
N LEU A 203 -9.78 4.11 -21.85
CA LEU A 203 -10.60 5.33 -22.01
C LEU A 203 -11.88 5.01 -22.77
N ASP A 204 -11.77 4.23 -23.87
CA ASP A 204 -12.92 3.82 -24.68
C ASP A 204 -13.87 2.93 -23.87
N ARG A 205 -13.35 1.99 -23.09
CA ARG A 205 -14.16 1.11 -22.22
C ARG A 205 -14.82 1.86 -21.06
N ALA A 206 -14.23 2.97 -20.63
CA ALA A 206 -14.79 3.84 -19.62
C ALA A 206 -15.78 4.87 -20.21
N GLY A 207 -15.94 4.91 -21.55
CA GLY A 207 -16.78 5.88 -22.23
C GLY A 207 -16.26 7.32 -22.14
N ILE A 208 -14.94 7.49 -22.02
CA ILE A 208 -14.35 8.83 -21.90
C ILE A 208 -14.02 9.35 -23.29
N GLU A 209 -14.66 10.48 -23.64
CA GLU A 209 -14.31 11.21 -24.84
C GLU A 209 -12.90 11.79 -24.72
N LYS A 210 -12.08 11.52 -25.74
CA LYS A 210 -10.70 11.97 -25.82
C LYS A 210 -10.44 12.69 -27.14
N ARG A 211 -9.69 13.78 -27.08
CA ARG A 211 -9.22 14.51 -28.26
C ARG A 211 -7.71 14.44 -28.33
N LEU A 212 -7.16 13.85 -29.39
CA LEU A 212 -5.73 13.83 -29.64
C LEU A 212 -5.23 15.27 -29.83
N ARG A 213 -4.24 15.68 -29.05
CA ARG A 213 -3.63 17.02 -29.14
C ARG A 213 -2.27 16.99 -29.79
N ASP A 214 -1.51 15.96 -29.51
CA ASP A 214 -0.17 15.83 -30.03
C ASP A 214 0.20 14.34 -30.03
N ASP A 215 0.82 13.90 -31.13
CA ASP A 215 1.32 12.54 -31.27
C ASP A 215 2.71 12.65 -31.90
N THR A 216 3.71 12.78 -31.05
CA THR A 216 5.11 12.84 -31.44
C THR A 216 5.80 11.53 -31.08
N THR A 217 6.98 11.29 -31.61
CA THR A 217 7.81 10.14 -31.24
C THR A 217 8.17 10.11 -29.75
N ALA A 218 8.13 11.27 -29.09
CA ALA A 218 8.48 11.41 -27.68
C ALA A 218 7.27 11.35 -26.73
N GLU A 219 6.05 11.67 -27.18
CA GLU A 219 4.90 11.77 -26.29
C GLU A 219 3.57 11.75 -27.05
N THR A 220 2.59 10.95 -26.58
CA THR A 220 1.21 10.99 -27.05
C THR A 220 0.34 11.67 -26.00
N LYS A 221 -0.40 12.73 -26.40
CA LYS A 221 -1.22 13.56 -25.52
C LYS A 221 -2.68 13.57 -25.92
N TYR A 222 -3.56 13.34 -24.95
CA TYR A 222 -5.01 13.48 -25.09
C TYR A 222 -5.54 14.57 -24.17
N GLU A 223 -6.46 15.37 -24.67
CA GLU A 223 -7.34 16.21 -23.87
C GLU A 223 -8.61 15.44 -23.55
N ILE A 224 -9.05 15.52 -22.29
CA ILE A 224 -10.25 14.86 -21.78
C ILE A 224 -11.04 15.83 -20.92
N VAL A 225 -12.32 15.52 -20.68
CA VAL A 225 -13.08 16.20 -19.62
C VAL A 225 -12.55 15.75 -18.25
N CYS A 226 -12.35 16.68 -17.33
CA CYS A 226 -11.84 16.37 -16.00
C CYS A 226 -12.78 15.43 -15.26
N PRO A 227 -12.30 14.32 -14.70
CA PRO A 227 -13.10 13.41 -13.89
C PRO A 227 -13.79 14.07 -12.69
N TRP A 228 -13.19 15.12 -12.19
CA TRP A 228 -13.66 15.89 -11.02
C TRP A 228 -14.24 17.24 -11.42
N ILE A 229 -14.80 17.35 -12.65
CA ILE A 229 -15.36 18.61 -13.16
C ILE A 229 -16.48 19.17 -12.27
N ALA A 230 -17.22 18.32 -11.58
CA ALA A 230 -18.25 18.72 -10.63
C ALA A 230 -17.70 19.49 -9.40
N GLU A 231 -16.43 19.36 -9.12
CA GLU A 231 -15.74 20.08 -8.04
C GLU A 231 -15.17 21.44 -8.52
N HIS A 232 -15.28 21.74 -9.82
CA HIS A 232 -14.77 22.98 -10.40
C HIS A 232 -15.67 24.17 -10.10
N THR A 233 -15.09 25.28 -9.66
CA THR A 233 -15.83 26.55 -9.40
C THR A 233 -16.19 27.28 -10.68
N VAL A 234 -15.51 27.00 -11.79
CA VAL A 234 -15.78 27.51 -13.13
C VAL A 234 -15.67 26.34 -14.09
N SER A 235 -16.62 26.17 -15.00
CA SER A 235 -16.71 25.06 -15.94
C SER A 235 -16.10 25.35 -17.32
N PRO A 236 -14.81 25.42 -17.52
CA PRO A 236 -14.27 25.17 -18.84
C PRO A 236 -14.07 23.66 -18.98
N GLU A 237 -14.65 23.06 -20.00
CA GLU A 237 -14.45 21.66 -20.39
C GLU A 237 -13.00 21.36 -20.84
N SER A 238 -12.14 22.39 -20.89
CA SER A 238 -10.75 22.34 -21.35
C SER A 238 -9.76 22.45 -20.20
N GLY A 239 -8.52 22.00 -20.43
CA GLY A 239 -7.40 22.13 -19.49
C GLY A 239 -7.05 20.87 -18.72
N THR A 240 -7.70 19.75 -19.03
CA THR A 240 -7.30 18.44 -18.47
C THR A 240 -6.68 17.58 -19.54
N ARG A 241 -5.46 17.13 -19.28
CA ARG A 241 -4.65 16.35 -20.22
C ARG A 241 -4.11 15.10 -19.57
N ILE A 242 -3.98 14.07 -20.37
CA ILE A 242 -3.32 12.80 -20.04
C ILE A 242 -2.37 12.43 -21.16
N GLY A 243 -1.31 11.72 -20.83
CA GLY A 243 -0.38 11.31 -21.86
C GLY A 243 0.45 10.09 -21.46
N LYS A 244 1.19 9.63 -22.47
CA LYS A 244 2.14 8.54 -22.36
C LYS A 244 3.49 9.05 -22.80
N TYR A 245 4.53 8.81 -21.99
CA TYR A 245 5.91 9.07 -22.33
C TYR A 245 6.50 7.96 -23.22
N GLU A 246 7.58 8.25 -23.89
CA GLU A 246 8.32 7.29 -24.71
C GLU A 246 8.80 6.07 -23.92
N ASP A 247 9.19 6.26 -22.65
CA ASP A 247 9.60 5.19 -21.72
C ASP A 247 8.46 4.30 -21.25
N GLY A 248 7.22 4.59 -21.71
CA GLY A 248 6.00 3.86 -21.36
C GLY A 248 5.32 4.34 -20.07
N GLY A 249 5.84 5.35 -19.42
CA GLY A 249 5.21 6.03 -18.29
C GLY A 249 3.95 6.80 -18.70
N PHE A 250 3.06 7.09 -17.74
CA PHE A 250 1.85 7.86 -17.97
C PHE A 250 1.77 9.03 -17.01
N TRP A 251 1.11 10.12 -17.45
CA TRP A 251 0.87 11.30 -16.62
C TRP A 251 -0.55 11.81 -16.78
N PHE A 252 -1.00 12.55 -15.79
CA PHE A 252 -2.27 13.28 -15.74
C PHE A 252 -1.99 14.69 -15.25
N LYS A 253 -2.63 15.68 -15.86
CA LYS A 253 -2.57 17.07 -15.44
C LYS A 253 -3.90 17.74 -15.69
N CYS A 254 -4.46 18.36 -14.66
CA CYS A 254 -5.56 19.30 -14.74
C CYS A 254 -5.05 20.69 -14.36
N GLU A 255 -5.38 21.71 -15.14
CA GLU A 255 -4.92 23.08 -14.92
C GLU A 255 -5.76 23.83 -13.87
N HIS A 256 -6.84 23.22 -13.37
CA HIS A 256 -7.70 23.81 -12.34
C HIS A 256 -7.10 23.66 -10.94
N SER A 257 -7.15 24.75 -10.16
CA SER A 257 -6.46 24.86 -8.86
C SER A 257 -6.80 23.76 -7.87
N HIS A 258 -8.08 23.34 -7.78
CA HIS A 258 -8.50 22.27 -6.87
C HIS A 258 -8.03 20.85 -7.30
N CYS A 259 -7.61 20.70 -8.57
CA CYS A 259 -6.99 19.47 -9.08
C CYS A 259 -5.46 19.48 -8.99
N ALA A 260 -4.83 20.51 -8.44
CA ALA A 260 -3.37 20.66 -8.44
C ALA A 260 -2.63 19.51 -7.73
N SER A 261 -3.29 18.86 -6.76
CA SER A 261 -2.76 17.69 -6.04
C SER A 261 -3.09 16.34 -6.70
N ARG A 262 -3.94 16.33 -7.74
CA ARG A 262 -4.35 15.09 -8.42
C ARG A 262 -3.23 14.57 -9.32
N THR A 263 -2.95 13.28 -9.19
CA THR A 263 -1.88 12.59 -9.89
C THR A 263 -2.39 11.59 -10.94
N TRP A 264 -1.49 11.02 -11.72
CA TRP A 264 -1.81 9.87 -12.57
C TRP A 264 -2.39 8.69 -11.78
N ALA A 265 -1.95 8.48 -10.55
CA ALA A 265 -2.44 7.40 -9.71
C ALA A 265 -3.93 7.57 -9.37
N ASP A 266 -4.36 8.80 -9.05
CA ASP A 266 -5.75 9.14 -8.76
C ASP A 266 -6.63 8.96 -10.00
N PHE A 267 -6.15 9.46 -11.15
CA PHE A 267 -6.83 9.28 -12.42
C PHE A 267 -6.98 7.80 -12.78
N LYS A 268 -5.93 7.01 -12.67
CA LYS A 268 -5.95 5.57 -12.93
C LYS A 268 -6.91 4.82 -12.01
N PHE A 269 -6.98 5.19 -10.74
CA PHE A 269 -7.93 4.61 -9.79
C PHE A 269 -9.36 4.92 -10.18
N TRP A 270 -9.66 6.20 -10.46
CA TRP A 270 -10.97 6.64 -10.93
C TRP A 270 -11.36 5.91 -12.23
N LEU A 271 -10.49 5.86 -13.23
CA LEU A 271 -10.71 5.19 -14.52
C LEU A 271 -11.06 3.71 -14.33
N LYS A 272 -10.33 3.01 -13.47
CA LYS A 272 -10.64 1.62 -13.13
C LYS A 272 -12.01 1.49 -12.49
N SER A 273 -12.39 2.39 -11.59
CA SER A 273 -13.71 2.37 -10.95
C SER A 273 -14.85 2.48 -11.96
N MET A 274 -14.68 3.28 -13.01
CA MET A 274 -15.66 3.41 -14.09
C MET A 274 -15.81 2.12 -14.92
N VAL A 275 -14.69 1.50 -15.28
CA VAL A 275 -14.70 0.24 -16.06
C VAL A 275 -15.30 -0.94 -15.28
N TYR A 276 -15.14 -0.95 -13.94
CA TYR A 276 -15.62 -2.06 -13.11
C TYR A 276 -17.04 -1.89 -12.58
N ARG A 277 -17.58 -0.68 -12.51
CA ARG A 277 -18.99 -0.43 -12.10
C ARG A 277 -20.04 -1.07 -13.05
N GLY A 278 -19.65 -1.42 -14.28
CA GLY A 278 -20.52 -2.04 -15.27
C GLY A 278 -20.54 -3.57 -15.30
N ARG A 279 -19.80 -4.26 -14.43
CA ARG A 279 -19.80 -5.75 -14.43
C ARG A 279 -20.68 -6.30 -13.32
N PRO A 280 -21.72 -7.10 -13.63
CA PRO A 280 -22.47 -7.85 -12.62
C PRO A 280 -21.52 -8.85 -11.91
N PRO A 281 -21.78 -9.18 -10.62
CA PRO A 281 -20.98 -10.15 -9.90
C PRO A 281 -20.99 -11.50 -10.64
N ARG A 282 -19.81 -12.06 -10.86
CA ARG A 282 -19.68 -13.40 -11.44
C ARG A 282 -20.44 -14.39 -10.56
N SER A 283 -21.49 -15.00 -11.09
CA SER A 283 -22.17 -16.11 -10.46
C SER A 283 -21.16 -17.24 -10.21
N LYS A 284 -20.98 -17.62 -8.95
CA LYS A 284 -20.21 -18.82 -8.60
C LYS A 284 -20.93 -20.02 -9.20
N GLY A 285 -20.42 -20.54 -10.32
CA GLY A 285 -20.88 -21.79 -10.89
C GLY A 285 -20.76 -22.91 -9.86
N ARG A 286 -21.88 -23.50 -9.46
CA ARG A 286 -21.89 -24.75 -8.69
C ARG A 286 -21.18 -25.81 -9.54
N ARG A 287 -20.06 -26.32 -9.07
CA ARG A 287 -19.54 -27.60 -9.58
C ARG A 287 -20.48 -28.70 -9.09
N ARG A 288 -21.01 -29.44 -10.03
CA ARG A 288 -21.61 -30.75 -9.78
C ARG A 288 -20.49 -31.78 -9.65
#